data_1514fae5a051e07d74f0ae23dadac66b
#
_entry.id   1514fae5a051e07d74f0ae23dadac66b
#
_cell.length_a   1.000
_cell.length_b   1.000
_cell.length_c   1.000
_cell.angle_alpha   90.00
_cell.angle_beta   90.00
_cell.angle_gamma   90.00
#
_symmetry.space_group_name_H-M   'P 1'
#
loop_
_entity.id
_entity.type
_entity.pdbx_description
1 polymer ?
#
loop_
_entity_poly.entity_id
_entity_poly.type
_entity_poly.pdbx_seq_one_letter_code
_entity_poly.pdbx_strand_id
1 'polypeptide(L)'
;MTKLLTCRYNMDTNRVEARFENGAILAIDCIAVEDEYGNTPAQRAELDWLLYNKPLEYAQMVLRGEMEHYLSLGCEHGRLED
;
A
#
# COMPACT_ATOMS: atom_id res chain seq x y z
N MET A 1 4.55 17.22 12.06
CA MET A 1 4.37 16.27 10.95
C MET A 1 2.95 16.35 10.43
N THR A 2 2.78 16.40 9.14
CA THR A 2 1.45 16.54 8.54
C THR A 2 0.68 15.23 8.60
N LYS A 3 -0.57 15.31 9.03
CA LYS A 3 -1.41 14.14 9.19
C LYS A 3 -1.99 13.69 7.85
N LEU A 4 -1.95 12.38 7.60
CA LEU A 4 -2.58 11.76 6.44
C LEU A 4 -4.09 11.66 6.70
N LEU A 5 -4.90 12.23 5.81
CA LEU A 5 -6.35 12.26 5.98
C LEU A 5 -7.06 11.13 5.23
N THR A 6 -6.79 11.00 3.95
CA THR A 6 -7.47 10.02 3.09
C THR A 6 -6.52 9.46 2.04
N CYS A 7 -6.83 8.26 1.58
CA CYS A 7 -6.11 7.64 0.47
C CYS A 7 -7.11 7.01 -0.48
N ARG A 8 -6.84 7.11 -1.76
CA ARG A 8 -7.68 6.56 -2.80
C ARG A 8 -6.81 5.91 -3.88
N TYR A 9 -7.16 4.68 -4.23
CA TYR A 9 -6.50 3.99 -5.33
C TYR A 9 -7.12 4.45 -6.67
N ASN A 10 -6.26 4.89 -7.59
CA ASN A 10 -6.66 5.28 -8.93
C ASN A 10 -6.22 4.18 -9.91
N MET A 11 -7.18 3.43 -10.44
CA MET A 11 -6.93 2.32 -11.35
C MET A 11 -6.36 2.77 -12.69
N ASP A 12 -6.69 3.98 -13.12
CA ASP A 12 -6.23 4.48 -14.41
C ASP A 12 -4.74 4.78 -14.43
N THR A 13 -4.21 5.28 -13.31
CA THR A 13 -2.80 5.61 -13.17
C THR A 13 -2.02 4.55 -12.39
N ASN A 14 -2.71 3.61 -11.77
CA ASN A 14 -2.14 2.58 -10.90
C ASN A 14 -1.34 3.20 -9.75
N ARG A 15 -1.93 4.24 -9.13
CA ARG A 15 -1.34 4.98 -8.01
C ARG A 15 -2.34 5.15 -6.89
N VAL A 16 -1.82 5.23 -5.67
CA VAL A 16 -2.61 5.62 -4.51
C VAL A 16 -2.40 7.11 -4.29
N GLU A 17 -3.50 7.87 -4.29
CA GLU A 17 -3.46 9.31 -4.03
C GLU A 17 -3.70 9.54 -2.54
N ALA A 18 -2.68 10.03 -1.86
CA ALA A 18 -2.71 10.31 -0.43
C ALA A 18 -2.89 11.81 -0.20
N ARG A 19 -3.90 12.17 0.58
CA ARG A 19 -4.20 13.56 0.93
C ARG A 19 -3.84 13.82 2.38
N PHE A 20 -3.14 14.93 2.59
CA PHE A 20 -2.70 15.37 3.91
C PHE A 20 -3.50 16.59 4.38
N GLU A 21 -3.52 16.83 5.70
CA GLU A 21 -4.29 17.92 6.28
C GLU A 21 -3.83 19.30 5.85
N ASN A 22 -2.59 19.45 5.40
CA ASN A 22 -2.07 20.72 4.89
C ASN A 22 -2.44 20.99 3.43
N GLY A 23 -3.26 20.11 2.82
CA GLY A 23 -3.67 20.24 1.43
C GLY A 23 -2.74 19.57 0.42
N ALA A 24 -1.62 19.03 0.86
CA ALA A 24 -0.70 18.33 -0.03
C ALA A 24 -1.30 17.01 -0.51
N ILE A 25 -0.95 16.61 -1.74
CA ILE A 25 -1.35 15.33 -2.32
C ILE A 25 -0.07 14.63 -2.79
N LEU A 26 0.08 13.36 -2.39
CA LEU A 26 1.19 12.52 -2.82
C LEU A 26 0.64 11.33 -3.59
N ALA A 27 1.21 11.05 -4.76
CA ALA A 27 0.85 9.87 -5.54
C ALA A 27 1.89 8.78 -5.31
N ILE A 28 1.43 7.63 -4.81
CA ILE A 28 2.29 6.47 -4.56
C ILE A 28 2.16 5.52 -5.74
N ASP A 29 3.29 5.24 -6.42
CA ASP A 29 3.32 4.35 -7.56
C ASP A 29 3.25 2.89 -7.08
N CYS A 30 2.10 2.25 -7.29
CA CYS A 30 1.87 0.88 -6.84
C CYS A 30 2.76 -0.15 -7.54
N ILE A 31 3.15 0.11 -8.78
CA ILE A 31 4.05 -0.77 -9.52
C ILE A 31 5.44 -0.76 -8.87
N ALA A 32 5.92 0.42 -8.52
CA ALA A 32 7.21 0.55 -7.85
C ALA A 32 7.20 -0.14 -6.48
N VAL A 33 6.11 -0.02 -5.74
CA VAL A 33 5.95 -0.70 -4.44
C VAL A 33 5.97 -2.21 -4.62
N GLU A 34 5.24 -2.72 -5.62
CA GLU A 34 5.21 -4.15 -5.90
C GLU A 34 6.60 -4.67 -6.30
N ASP A 35 7.32 -3.92 -7.13
CA ASP A 35 8.68 -4.30 -7.55
C ASP A 35 9.64 -4.35 -6.37
N GLU A 36 9.49 -3.45 -5.41
CA GLU A 36 10.38 -3.39 -4.26
C GLU A 36 10.03 -4.41 -3.18
N TYR A 37 8.76 -4.60 -2.88
CA TYR A 37 8.32 -5.39 -1.73
C TYR A 37 7.63 -6.70 -2.08
N GLY A 38 7.08 -6.82 -3.29
CA GLY A 38 6.34 -8.01 -3.70
C GLY A 38 7.24 -9.10 -4.25
N ASN A 39 8.07 -9.71 -3.39
CA ASN A 39 9.05 -10.72 -3.80
C ASN A 39 8.46 -12.11 -4.01
N THR A 40 7.31 -12.39 -3.43
CA THR A 40 6.64 -13.68 -3.55
C THR A 40 5.19 -13.45 -4.00
N PRO A 41 4.53 -14.48 -4.58
CA PRO A 41 3.12 -14.35 -4.94
C PRO A 41 2.22 -14.00 -3.75
N ALA A 42 2.52 -14.54 -2.56
CA ALA A 42 1.76 -14.23 -1.36
C ALA A 42 1.91 -12.76 -0.96
N GLN A 43 3.13 -12.21 -1.06
CA GLN A 43 3.38 -10.80 -0.76
C GLN A 43 2.67 -9.88 -1.75
N ARG A 44 2.68 -10.22 -3.02
CA ARG A 44 1.98 -9.45 -4.06
C ARG A 44 0.47 -9.47 -3.83
N ALA A 45 -0.07 -10.62 -3.47
CA ALA A 45 -1.49 -10.75 -3.17
C ALA A 45 -1.87 -9.93 -1.93
N GLU A 46 -1.02 -9.88 -0.93
CA GLU A 46 -1.25 -9.06 0.26
C GLU A 46 -1.23 -7.56 -0.08
N LEU A 47 -0.30 -7.13 -0.92
CA LEU A 47 -0.25 -5.74 -1.39
C LEU A 47 -1.54 -5.37 -2.13
N ASP A 48 -2.02 -6.24 -3.01
CA ASP A 48 -3.27 -6.01 -3.72
C ASP A 48 -4.45 -5.95 -2.77
N TRP A 49 -4.49 -6.84 -1.78
CA TRP A 49 -5.56 -6.85 -0.79
C TRP A 49 -5.62 -5.53 -0.02
N LEU A 50 -4.46 -5.04 0.43
CA LEU A 50 -4.37 -3.75 1.14
C LEU A 50 -4.82 -2.60 0.24
N LEU A 51 -4.40 -2.63 -1.01
CA LEU A 51 -4.70 -1.59 -1.98
C LEU A 51 -6.21 -1.42 -2.20
N TYR A 52 -6.92 -2.53 -2.32
CA TYR A 52 -8.35 -2.51 -2.58
C TYR A 52 -9.21 -2.37 -1.33
N ASN A 53 -8.72 -2.83 -0.18
CA ASN A 53 -9.53 -2.86 1.04
C ASN A 53 -9.10 -1.83 2.08
N LYS A 54 -7.81 -1.52 2.16
CA LYS A 54 -7.26 -0.61 3.18
C LYS A 54 -6.18 0.29 2.58
N PRO A 55 -6.55 1.15 1.63
CA PRO A 55 -5.55 2.01 0.97
C PRO A 55 -4.88 2.99 1.93
N LEU A 56 -5.57 3.41 3.00
CA LEU A 56 -4.97 4.29 4.00
C LEU A 56 -3.81 3.59 4.73
N GLU A 57 -4.02 2.35 5.16
CA GLU A 57 -2.97 1.57 5.82
C GLU A 57 -1.82 1.26 4.86
N TYR A 58 -2.14 0.94 3.61
CA TYR A 58 -1.15 0.74 2.58
C TYR A 58 -0.22 1.95 2.45
N ALA A 59 -0.81 3.13 2.32
CA ALA A 59 -0.04 4.36 2.20
C ALA A 59 0.79 4.65 3.45
N GLN A 60 0.23 4.45 4.64
CA GLN A 60 0.94 4.67 5.88
C GLN A 60 2.17 3.77 6.00
N MET A 61 2.05 2.51 5.64
CA MET A 61 3.18 1.57 5.70
C MET A 61 4.27 1.93 4.69
N VAL A 62 3.89 2.34 3.49
CA VAL A 62 4.86 2.78 2.48
C VAL A 62 5.60 4.02 2.96
N LEU A 63 4.87 5.02 3.44
CA LEU A 63 5.46 6.30 3.86
C LEU A 63 6.32 6.19 5.11
N ARG A 64 6.01 5.26 6.00
CA ARG A 64 6.77 5.02 7.22
C ARG A 64 7.91 4.03 7.06
N GLY A 65 7.98 3.37 5.90
CA GLY A 65 8.97 2.33 5.67
C GLY A 65 8.71 1.04 6.42
N GLU A 66 7.45 0.76 6.74
CA GLU A 66 7.04 -0.41 7.52
C GLU A 66 6.53 -1.57 6.66
N MET A 67 6.40 -1.37 5.36
CA MET A 67 5.83 -2.38 4.47
C MET A 67 6.63 -3.68 4.47
N GLU A 68 7.95 -3.59 4.43
CA GLU A 68 8.82 -4.77 4.44
C GLU A 68 8.60 -5.60 5.71
N HIS A 69 8.57 -4.93 6.86
CA HIS A 69 8.33 -5.59 8.14
C HIS A 69 6.95 -6.25 8.16
N TYR A 70 5.92 -5.54 7.73
CA TYR A 70 4.56 -6.07 7.67
C TYR A 70 4.48 -7.35 6.84
N LEU A 71 5.08 -7.33 5.65
CA LEU A 71 5.06 -8.48 4.75
C LEU A 71 5.88 -9.66 5.30
N SER A 72 6.89 -9.37 6.10
CA SER A 72 7.71 -10.42 6.71
C SER A 72 7.00 -11.18 7.83
N LEU A 73 5.93 -10.61 8.39
CA LEU A 73 5.14 -11.25 9.45
C LEU A 73 4.21 -12.35 8.92
N GLY A 74 4.10 -12.48 7.63
CA GLY A 74 3.22 -13.45 7.00
C GLY A 74 2.07 -12.78 6.27
N CYS A 75 1.76 -13.28 5.09
CA CYS A 75 0.74 -12.71 4.22
C CYS A 75 -0.55 -13.51 4.36
N GLU A 76 -1.36 -13.16 5.37
CA GLU A 76 -2.57 -13.92 5.67
C GLU A 76 -3.71 -13.65 4.70
N HIS A 77 -3.89 -12.39 4.31
CA HIS A 77 -5.03 -11.99 3.49
C HIS A 77 -4.90 -12.42 2.04
N GLY A 78 -3.66 -12.53 1.55
CA GLY A 78 -3.41 -12.90 0.16
C GLY A 78 -3.18 -14.37 -0.09
N ARG A 79 -3.37 -15.22 0.91
CA ARG A 79 -3.15 -16.66 0.76
C ARG A 79 -4.29 -17.33 0.02
N LEU A 80 -3.93 -18.12 -0.99
CA LEU A 80 -4.91 -18.83 -1.80
C LEU A 80 -5.50 -20.05 -1.10
N GLU A 81 -4.80 -20.60 -0.17
CA GLU A 81 -5.16 -21.84 0.53
C GLU A 81 -6.03 -21.62 1.76
N ASP A 82 -6.32 -20.40 2.11
CA ASP A 82 -7.12 -20.07 3.30
C ASP A 82 -8.61 -19.96 2.99
#